data_25db64b0b1d63cb7cbe1fa29959f7921
#
_entry.id   25db64b0b1d63cb7cbe1fa29959f7921
#
_cell.length_a   1.000
_cell.length_b   1.000
_cell.length_c   1.000
_cell.angle_alpha   90.00
_cell.angle_beta   90.00
_cell.angle_gamma   90.00
#
_symmetry.space_group_name_H-M   'P 1'
#
loop_
_entity.id
_entity.type
_entity.pdbx_description
1 polymer ?
#
loop_
_entity_poly.entity_id
_entity_poly.type
_entity_poly.pdbx_seq_one_letter_code
_entity_poly.pdbx_strand_id
1 'polypeptide(L)'
;MADRNKFDLSLVTPEGPAFEGEAEMVIVPGAAGEIGVLARHAPLVATLKAGSTRVYESVDDDVVVEFATGPGFFKVELDRAIALVDDAVEAKAIDDDRATRQLEDARAELERVEAGESTADRWQLEQRIAHAENQLRVAGRGGHE
;
A
#
# COMPACT_ATOMS: atom_id res chain seq x y z
N MET A 1 28.71 -11.67 1.09
CA MET A 1 27.98 -12.92 1.25
C MET A 1 26.49 -12.65 1.33
N ALA A 2 25.72 -13.41 0.59
CA ALA A 2 24.27 -13.21 0.61
C ALA A 2 23.71 -13.54 1.99
N ASP A 3 22.86 -12.66 2.50
CA ASP A 3 22.19 -12.87 3.75
C ASP A 3 21.03 -13.86 3.54
N ARG A 4 21.06 -14.99 4.22
CA ARG A 4 20.06 -16.05 4.06
C ARG A 4 18.70 -15.65 4.60
N ASN A 5 18.65 -14.61 5.43
CA ASN A 5 17.42 -14.14 6.03
C ASN A 5 16.73 -13.07 5.18
N LYS A 6 17.31 -12.72 4.03
CA LYS A 6 16.77 -11.67 3.18
C LYS A 6 16.32 -12.20 1.83
N PHE A 7 15.37 -11.48 1.26
CA PHE A 7 14.89 -11.74 -0.08
C PHE A 7 14.76 -10.40 -0.82
N ASP A 8 14.73 -10.47 -2.15
CA ASP A 8 14.55 -9.28 -2.98
C ASP A 8 13.08 -8.90 -3.00
N LEU A 9 12.79 -7.65 -2.75
CA LEU A 9 11.42 -7.12 -2.75
C LEU A 9 11.31 -5.93 -3.68
N SER A 10 10.27 -5.93 -4.51
CA SER A 10 9.90 -4.79 -5.33
C SER A 10 8.45 -4.43 -5.03
N LEU A 11 8.20 -3.15 -4.75
CA LEU A 11 6.86 -2.59 -4.61
C LEU A 11 6.71 -1.60 -5.77
N VAL A 12 5.86 -1.93 -6.74
CA VAL A 12 5.80 -1.23 -8.02
C VAL A 12 4.42 -0.64 -8.25
N THR A 13 4.40 0.59 -8.73
CA THR A 13 3.18 1.31 -9.14
C THR A 13 3.28 1.68 -10.61
N PRO A 14 2.19 2.16 -11.23
CA PRO A 14 2.26 2.65 -12.60
C PRO A 14 3.26 3.80 -12.80
N GLU A 15 3.57 4.57 -11.76
CA GLU A 15 4.55 5.65 -11.82
C GLU A 15 5.99 5.15 -11.62
N GLY A 16 6.17 3.89 -11.28
CA GLY A 16 7.47 3.30 -11.06
C GLY A 16 7.58 2.63 -9.69
N PRO A 17 8.76 2.13 -9.36
CA PRO A 17 8.95 1.44 -8.08
C PRO A 17 8.91 2.42 -6.90
N ALA A 18 8.15 2.05 -5.88
CA ALA A 18 8.11 2.77 -4.60
C ALA A 18 9.17 2.21 -3.64
N PHE A 19 9.52 0.94 -3.80
CA PHE A 19 10.58 0.30 -3.02
C PHE A 19 11.24 -0.78 -3.87
N GLU A 20 12.56 -0.83 -3.84
CA GLU A 20 13.33 -1.92 -4.42
C GLU A 20 14.54 -2.17 -3.52
N GLY A 21 14.68 -3.39 -3.05
CA GLY A 21 15.80 -3.72 -2.19
C GLY A 21 15.58 -5.04 -1.48
N GLU A 22 16.47 -5.33 -0.55
CA GLU A 22 16.39 -6.54 0.24
C GLU A 22 15.58 -6.29 1.51
N ALA A 23 14.81 -7.29 1.92
CA ALA A 23 14.02 -7.24 3.15
C ALA A 23 14.12 -8.56 3.88
N GLU A 24 13.97 -8.52 5.20
CA GLU A 24 13.86 -9.73 6.02
C GLU A 24 12.43 -10.22 6.11
N MET A 25 11.47 -9.29 6.06
CA MET A 25 10.05 -9.62 6.09
C MET A 25 9.25 -8.55 5.38
N VAL A 26 8.15 -8.94 4.77
CA VAL A 26 7.15 -7.99 4.28
C VAL A 26 5.77 -8.45 4.74
N ILE A 27 4.92 -7.50 5.14
CA ILE A 27 3.53 -7.77 5.47
C ILE A 27 2.68 -6.95 4.52
N VAL A 28 1.83 -7.64 3.75
CA VAL A 28 0.98 -7.02 2.73
C VAL A 28 -0.49 -7.23 3.06
N PRO A 29 -1.38 -6.32 2.62
CA PRO A 29 -2.81 -6.42 2.90
C PRO A 29 -3.50 -7.31 1.87
N GLY A 30 -3.46 -8.62 2.08
CA GLY A 30 -4.17 -9.56 1.20
C GLY A 30 -5.69 -9.38 1.30
N ALA A 31 -6.40 -9.72 0.22
CA ALA A 31 -7.85 -9.57 0.17
C ALA A 31 -8.55 -10.34 1.28
N ALA A 32 -8.00 -11.47 1.69
CA ALA A 32 -8.55 -12.31 2.75
C ALA A 32 -7.92 -12.07 4.12
N GLY A 33 -6.94 -11.18 4.22
CA GLY A 33 -6.23 -10.87 5.45
C GLY A 33 -4.77 -10.59 5.19
N GLU A 34 -4.07 -10.11 6.20
CA GLU A 34 -2.65 -9.80 6.07
C GLU A 34 -1.82 -11.05 5.77
N ILE A 35 -0.82 -10.88 4.91
CA ILE A 35 0.10 -11.95 4.52
C ILE A 35 1.50 -11.50 4.90
N GLY A 36 2.17 -12.30 5.77
CA GLY A 36 3.56 -12.06 6.13
C GLY A 36 4.46 -13.02 5.38
N VAL A 37 5.56 -12.50 4.81
CA VAL A 37 6.50 -13.28 4.03
C VAL A 37 7.90 -13.10 4.55
N LEU A 38 8.58 -14.21 4.79
CA LEU A 38 9.99 -14.28 5.15
C LEU A 38 10.77 -14.88 3.99
N ALA A 39 12.11 -14.87 4.08
CA ALA A 39 12.96 -15.49 3.06
C ALA A 39 12.61 -16.97 2.88
N ARG A 40 12.78 -17.45 1.66
CA ARG A 40 12.50 -18.83 1.26
C ARG A 40 11.06 -19.25 1.46
N HIS A 41 10.15 -18.30 1.37
CA HIS A 41 8.71 -18.59 1.43
C HIS A 41 8.29 -19.38 0.19
N ALA A 42 7.35 -20.32 0.38
CA ALA A 42 6.80 -21.08 -0.73
C ALA A 42 6.14 -20.14 -1.74
N PRO A 43 6.17 -20.49 -3.03
CA PRO A 43 5.53 -19.66 -4.06
C PRO A 43 4.07 -19.35 -3.74
N LEU A 44 3.68 -18.11 -3.97
CA LEU A 44 2.36 -17.60 -3.63
C LEU A 44 1.96 -16.52 -4.61
N VAL A 45 0.69 -16.51 -5.00
CA VAL A 45 0.08 -15.39 -5.72
C VAL A 45 -1.17 -14.98 -4.96
N ALA A 46 -1.32 -13.70 -4.69
CA ALA A 46 -2.46 -13.19 -3.92
C ALA A 46 -2.96 -11.87 -4.47
N THR A 47 -4.25 -11.63 -4.30
CA THR A 47 -4.86 -10.32 -4.57
C THR A 47 -4.70 -9.45 -3.34
N LEU A 48 -4.35 -8.19 -3.54
CA LEU A 48 -4.20 -7.22 -2.47
C LEU A 48 -5.36 -6.23 -2.47
N LYS A 49 -5.77 -5.83 -1.28
CA LYS A 49 -6.72 -4.73 -1.10
C LYS A 49 -5.96 -3.48 -0.65
N ALA A 50 -6.63 -2.34 -0.67
CA ALA A 50 -6.06 -1.12 -0.11
C ALA A 50 -5.74 -1.33 1.37
N GLY A 51 -4.58 -0.89 1.80
CA GLY A 51 -4.16 -1.06 3.18
C GLY A 51 -2.74 -0.61 3.42
N SER A 52 -2.11 -1.20 4.41
CA SER A 52 -0.73 -0.91 4.79
C SER A 52 0.18 -2.04 4.34
N THR A 53 1.28 -1.69 3.69
CA THR A 53 2.36 -2.60 3.37
C THR A 53 3.56 -2.21 4.21
N ARG A 54 4.08 -3.14 5.00
CA ARG A 54 5.21 -2.89 5.89
C ARG A 54 6.39 -3.74 5.44
N VAL A 55 7.50 -3.06 5.16
CA VAL A 55 8.74 -3.70 4.72
C VAL A 55 9.73 -3.64 5.88
N TYR A 56 10.12 -4.81 6.38
CA TYR A 56 11.11 -4.92 7.45
C TYR A 56 12.47 -5.18 6.84
N GLU A 57 13.31 -4.16 6.82
CA GLU A 57 14.69 -4.33 6.36
C GLU A 57 15.50 -5.08 7.42
N SER A 58 15.15 -4.89 8.70
CA SER A 58 15.71 -5.67 9.80
C SER A 58 14.60 -5.90 10.83
N VAL A 59 14.30 -7.17 11.09
CA VAL A 59 13.30 -7.53 12.12
C VAL A 59 13.86 -7.28 13.51
N ASP A 60 15.10 -7.69 13.74
CA ASP A 60 15.73 -7.57 15.07
C ASP A 60 15.95 -6.12 15.47
N ASP A 61 16.31 -5.26 14.52
CA ASP A 61 16.57 -3.84 14.77
C ASP A 61 15.33 -2.99 14.59
N ASP A 62 14.20 -3.61 14.28
CA ASP A 62 12.92 -2.93 14.05
C ASP A 62 13.02 -1.83 12.99
N VAL A 63 13.81 -2.08 11.95
CA VAL A 63 13.94 -1.16 10.83
C VAL A 63 12.83 -1.47 9.84
N VAL A 64 11.80 -0.63 9.84
CA VAL A 64 10.60 -0.86 9.04
C VAL A 64 10.24 0.38 8.23
N VAL A 65 9.80 0.15 7.00
CA VAL A 65 9.24 1.20 6.13
C VAL A 65 7.79 0.83 5.86
N GLU A 66 6.90 1.77 6.13
CA GLU A 66 5.46 1.53 5.93
C GLU A 66 4.94 2.38 4.78
N PHE A 67 4.07 1.79 3.96
CA PHE A 67 3.43 2.45 2.83
C PHE A 67 1.92 2.29 2.92
N ALA A 68 1.19 3.33 2.53
CA ALA A 68 -0.22 3.19 2.19
C ALA A 68 -0.27 2.71 0.74
N THR A 69 -0.80 1.51 0.52
CA THR A 69 -0.86 0.91 -0.82
C THR A 69 -2.30 0.68 -1.25
N GLY A 70 -2.55 0.87 -2.54
CA GLY A 70 -3.84 0.56 -3.13
C GLY A 70 -3.95 -0.91 -3.52
N PRO A 71 -5.08 -1.29 -4.13
CA PRO A 71 -5.29 -2.66 -4.57
C PRO A 71 -4.27 -3.11 -5.61
N GLY A 72 -4.04 -4.41 -5.70
CA GLY A 72 -3.12 -4.96 -6.68
C GLY A 72 -2.90 -6.45 -6.50
N PHE A 73 -1.70 -6.89 -6.88
CA PHE A 73 -1.31 -8.29 -6.82
C PHE A 73 0.02 -8.45 -6.13
N PHE A 74 0.21 -9.61 -5.53
CA PHE A 74 1.43 -9.95 -4.83
C PHE A 74 1.88 -11.33 -5.28
N LYS A 75 3.16 -11.45 -5.63
CA LYS A 75 3.73 -12.72 -6.08
C LYS A 75 5.02 -13.00 -5.33
N VAL A 76 5.16 -14.21 -4.82
CA VAL A 76 6.35 -14.66 -4.10
C VAL A 76 6.93 -15.88 -4.81
N GLU A 77 8.25 -15.89 -5.00
CA GLU A 77 9.01 -17.02 -5.51
C GLU A 77 10.27 -17.14 -4.69
N LEU A 78 10.33 -18.07 -3.75
CA LEU A 78 11.47 -18.38 -2.88
C LEU A 78 12.18 -17.14 -2.29
N ASP A 79 13.10 -16.54 -3.02
CA ASP A 79 13.89 -15.40 -2.53
C ASP A 79 13.54 -14.08 -3.20
N ARG A 80 12.39 -14.01 -3.87
CA ARG A 80 11.95 -12.81 -4.55
C ARG A 80 10.45 -12.60 -4.36
N ALA A 81 10.06 -11.37 -4.04
CA ALA A 81 8.67 -11.00 -3.92
C ALA A 81 8.43 -9.70 -4.69
N ILE A 82 7.28 -9.60 -5.33
CA ILE A 82 6.88 -8.39 -6.04
C ILE A 82 5.43 -8.08 -5.72
N ALA A 83 5.17 -6.83 -5.37
CA ALA A 83 3.83 -6.30 -5.19
C ALA A 83 3.59 -5.27 -6.29
N LEU A 84 2.53 -5.47 -7.07
CA LEU A 84 2.10 -4.55 -8.12
C LEU A 84 0.81 -3.90 -7.64
N VAL A 85 0.88 -2.62 -7.31
CA VAL A 85 -0.26 -1.90 -6.73
C VAL A 85 -0.56 -0.65 -7.54
N ASP A 86 -1.79 -0.15 -7.45
CA ASP A 86 -2.17 1.03 -8.23
C ASP A 86 -1.62 2.33 -7.63
N ASP A 87 -1.28 2.33 -6.34
CA ASP A 87 -0.70 3.49 -5.67
C ASP A 87 0.09 3.06 -4.45
N ALA A 88 1.15 3.80 -4.13
CA ALA A 88 1.94 3.56 -2.93
C ALA A 88 2.54 4.86 -2.45
N VAL A 89 2.26 5.21 -1.19
CA VAL A 89 2.81 6.43 -0.57
C VAL A 89 3.41 6.03 0.77
N GLU A 90 4.67 6.39 0.98
CA GLU A 90 5.32 6.10 2.25
C GLU A 90 4.59 6.85 3.37
N ALA A 91 4.37 6.18 4.51
CA ALA A 91 3.60 6.74 5.61
C ALA A 91 4.14 8.08 6.07
N LYS A 92 5.45 8.23 6.10
CA LYS A 92 6.11 9.47 6.51
C LYS A 92 5.91 10.63 5.53
N ALA A 93 5.57 10.32 4.27
CA ALA A 93 5.38 11.30 3.22
C ALA A 93 3.93 11.70 3.02
N ILE A 94 3.00 11.09 3.78
CA ILE A 94 1.59 11.41 3.66
C ILE A 94 1.31 12.78 4.27
N ASP A 95 0.72 13.66 3.47
CA ASP A 95 0.27 14.97 3.91
C ASP A 95 -1.19 14.84 4.35
N ASP A 96 -1.43 14.86 5.67
CA ASP A 96 -2.76 14.69 6.24
C ASP A 96 -3.74 15.74 5.75
N ASP A 97 -3.32 16.99 5.67
CA ASP A 97 -4.19 18.08 5.24
C ASP A 97 -4.61 17.88 3.78
N ARG A 98 -3.65 17.51 2.94
CA ARG A 98 -3.93 17.26 1.54
C ARG A 98 -4.87 16.07 1.35
N ALA A 99 -4.61 14.97 2.07
CA ALA A 99 -5.46 13.78 2.01
C ALA A 99 -6.88 14.09 2.49
N THR A 100 -7.00 14.88 3.55
CA THR A 100 -8.31 15.30 4.06
C THR A 100 -9.07 16.14 3.04
N ARG A 101 -8.38 17.09 2.39
CA ARG A 101 -9.02 17.92 1.35
C ARG A 101 -9.45 17.08 0.16
N GLN A 102 -8.61 16.14 -0.27
CA GLN A 102 -8.96 15.24 -1.37
C GLN A 102 -10.19 14.41 -1.04
N LEU A 103 -10.27 13.93 0.19
CA LEU A 103 -11.41 13.15 0.66
C LEU A 103 -12.68 13.98 0.67
N GLU A 104 -12.63 15.18 1.23
CA GLU A 104 -13.79 16.07 1.29
C GLU A 104 -14.26 16.47 -0.11
N ASP A 105 -13.32 16.83 -0.99
CA ASP A 105 -13.66 17.23 -2.37
C ASP A 105 -14.30 16.07 -3.14
N ALA A 106 -13.76 14.86 -2.99
CA ALA A 106 -14.31 13.69 -3.69
C ALA A 106 -15.69 13.32 -3.16
N ARG A 107 -15.90 13.41 -1.85
CA ARG A 107 -17.22 13.15 -1.25
C ARG A 107 -18.24 14.16 -1.71
N ALA A 108 -17.87 15.44 -1.76
CA ALA A 108 -18.77 16.50 -2.21
C ALA A 108 -19.16 16.30 -3.68
N GLU A 109 -18.18 15.93 -4.52
CA GLU A 109 -18.46 15.69 -5.92
C GLU A 109 -19.33 14.44 -6.12
N LEU A 110 -19.11 13.40 -5.32
CA LEU A 110 -19.95 12.21 -5.37
C LEU A 110 -21.41 12.52 -5.02
N GLU A 111 -21.63 13.36 -4.01
CA GLU A 111 -22.98 13.81 -3.68
C GLU A 111 -23.64 14.54 -4.85
N ARG A 112 -22.87 15.35 -5.58
CA ARG A 112 -23.38 16.05 -6.75
C ARG A 112 -23.73 15.08 -7.87
N VAL A 113 -22.94 14.02 -8.06
CA VAL A 113 -23.26 12.96 -9.02
C VAL A 113 -24.56 12.26 -8.66
N GLU A 114 -24.72 11.93 -7.39
CA GLU A 114 -25.93 11.25 -6.89
C GLU A 114 -27.17 12.14 -7.01
N ALA A 115 -27.00 13.46 -6.89
CA ALA A 115 -28.09 14.42 -7.05
C ALA A 115 -28.39 14.76 -8.52
N GLY A 116 -27.63 14.20 -9.46
CA GLY A 116 -27.80 14.48 -10.90
C GLY A 116 -27.22 15.83 -11.33
N GLU A 117 -26.39 16.45 -10.48
CA GLU A 117 -25.80 17.76 -10.76
C GLU A 117 -24.40 17.69 -11.38
N SER A 118 -23.83 16.50 -11.48
CA SER A 118 -22.51 16.30 -12.04
C SER A 118 -22.47 15.04 -12.90
N THR A 119 -21.64 15.07 -13.94
CA THR A 119 -21.41 13.92 -14.82
C THR A 119 -20.08 13.24 -14.55
N ALA A 120 -19.41 13.56 -13.43
CA ALA A 120 -18.14 12.94 -13.06
C ALA A 120 -18.31 11.44 -12.89
N ASP A 121 -17.22 10.70 -13.16
CA ASP A 121 -17.23 9.25 -13.08
C ASP A 121 -17.30 8.79 -11.62
N ARG A 122 -18.41 8.15 -11.27
CA ARG A 122 -18.66 7.67 -9.91
C ARG A 122 -17.58 6.73 -9.41
N TRP A 123 -17.13 5.81 -10.26
CA TRP A 123 -16.11 4.85 -9.87
C TRP A 123 -14.79 5.53 -9.52
N GLN A 124 -14.36 6.51 -10.34
CA GLN A 124 -13.15 7.26 -10.05
C GLN A 124 -13.23 8.01 -8.74
N LEU A 125 -14.39 8.59 -8.44
CA LEU A 125 -14.59 9.30 -7.17
C LEU A 125 -14.53 8.34 -5.98
N GLU A 126 -15.13 7.17 -6.11
CA GLU A 126 -15.07 6.15 -5.06
C GLU A 126 -13.63 5.68 -4.84
N GLN A 127 -12.83 5.56 -5.89
CA GLN A 127 -11.41 5.20 -5.76
C GLN A 127 -10.61 6.30 -5.06
N ARG A 128 -10.85 7.56 -5.38
CA ARG A 128 -10.21 8.68 -4.70
C ARG A 128 -10.54 8.70 -3.22
N ILE A 129 -11.79 8.46 -2.88
CA ILE A 129 -12.23 8.38 -1.49
C ILE A 129 -11.51 7.25 -0.77
N ALA A 130 -11.44 6.07 -1.38
CA ALA A 130 -10.78 4.91 -0.79
C ALA A 130 -9.28 5.18 -0.57
N HIS A 131 -8.60 5.77 -1.54
CA HIS A 131 -7.19 6.12 -1.41
C HIS A 131 -6.94 7.12 -0.30
N ALA A 132 -7.74 8.18 -0.24
CA ALA A 132 -7.59 9.22 0.78
C ALA A 132 -7.86 8.66 2.18
N GLU A 133 -8.91 7.86 2.33
CA GLU A 133 -9.22 7.22 3.62
C GLU A 133 -8.11 6.29 4.06
N ASN A 134 -7.54 5.53 3.11
CA ASN A 134 -6.44 4.61 3.41
C ASN A 134 -5.20 5.38 3.85
N GLN A 135 -4.85 6.44 3.14
CA GLN A 135 -3.69 7.27 3.50
C GLN A 135 -3.85 7.86 4.90
N LEU A 136 -5.02 8.37 5.23
CA LEU A 136 -5.29 8.94 6.55
C LEU A 136 -5.18 7.88 7.64
N ARG A 137 -5.67 6.68 7.37
CA ARG A 137 -5.59 5.57 8.33
C ARG A 137 -4.14 5.18 8.59
N VAL A 138 -3.34 5.06 7.54
CA VAL A 138 -1.93 4.65 7.65
C VAL A 138 -1.12 5.77 8.30
N ALA A 139 -1.34 7.02 7.93
CA ALA A 139 -0.65 8.16 8.53
C ALA A 139 -0.95 8.27 10.02
N GLY A 140 -2.22 8.01 10.42
CA GLY A 140 -2.61 8.05 11.82
C GLY A 140 -1.87 7.03 12.67
N ARG A 141 -1.63 5.84 12.12
CA ARG A 141 -0.83 4.82 12.83
C ARG A 141 0.63 5.19 12.90
N GLY A 142 1.22 5.66 11.80
CA GLY A 142 2.61 6.08 11.76
C GLY A 142 2.90 7.28 12.65
N GLY A 143 1.92 8.14 12.85
CA GLY A 143 2.05 9.33 13.65
C GLY A 143 2.12 9.07 15.16
N HIS A 144 1.95 7.84 15.58
CA HIS A 144 2.01 7.47 16.98
C HIS A 144 3.41 7.02 17.45
N GLU A 145 4.39 7.07 16.59
CA GLU A 145 5.75 6.67 16.93
C GLU A 145 6.69 7.81 17.25
#